data_c85ba524cf3462ee91010dfc39677653
#
_entry.id   c85ba524cf3462ee91010dfc39677653
#
_cell.length_a   1.000
_cell.length_b   1.000
_cell.length_c   1.000
_cell.angle_alpha   90.00
_cell.angle_beta   90.00
_cell.angle_gamma   90.00
#
_symmetry.space_group_name_H-M   'P 1'
#
loop_
_entity.id
_entity.type
_entity.pdbx_description
1 polymer ?
#
loop_
_entity_poly.entity_id
_entity_poly.type
_entity_poly.pdbx_seq_one_letter_code
_entity_poly.pdbx_strand_id
1 'polypeptide(L)'
;IAQGAGNITSALFGGIPATGAIARTAANIKNGGRTPIAGMVHSVVLLLILVVLMPYAALIPMPVIAAILFMVAYNMCDIKTFVNLCKTSPKSDIIVLVSTFVLTVVFDLVVAIEVGILLAAILFMKRMSDVTEVEGWKYVDEDDDADSLALRVVPDHITVYEISGPLFFGAADKILKITLDEKRRCLVLRMRSVSAIDATAMHNLEKLYEDCQKKGIQLIFSHVNEQPWRVMEKNGFIEKVGVDNFCAHIDDALK
;
A
#
# COMPACT_ATOMS: atom_id res chain seq x y z
N ILE A 1 -25.24 -2.24 8.10
CA ILE A 1 -26.37 -2.47 9.06
C ILE A 1 -27.27 -3.60 8.55
N ALA A 2 -27.80 -3.57 7.32
CA ALA A 2 -28.72 -4.59 6.79
C ALA A 2 -28.15 -6.02 6.82
N GLN A 3 -26.89 -6.19 6.43
CA GLN A 3 -26.19 -7.46 6.48
C GLN A 3 -26.06 -8.01 7.91
N GLY A 4 -25.74 -7.13 8.88
CA GLY A 4 -25.66 -7.51 10.29
C GLY A 4 -27.01 -7.93 10.84
N ALA A 5 -28.06 -7.17 10.56
CA ALA A 5 -29.44 -7.53 10.95
C ALA A 5 -29.87 -8.86 10.33
N GLY A 6 -29.56 -9.08 9.05
CA GLY A 6 -29.83 -10.36 8.36
C GLY A 6 -29.11 -11.54 9.02
N ASN A 7 -27.86 -11.40 9.40
CA ASN A 7 -27.09 -12.47 10.04
C ASN A 7 -27.57 -12.76 11.47
N ILE A 8 -27.96 -11.73 12.23
CA ILE A 8 -28.60 -11.93 13.55
C ILE A 8 -29.91 -12.71 13.41
N THR A 9 -30.74 -12.31 12.45
CA THR A 9 -32.00 -13.01 12.16
C THR A 9 -31.75 -14.47 11.72
N SER A 10 -30.77 -14.68 10.83
CA SER A 10 -30.39 -16.04 10.41
C SER A 10 -30.02 -16.92 11.59
N ALA A 11 -29.21 -16.41 12.52
CA ALA A 11 -28.79 -17.15 13.71
C ALA A 11 -29.98 -17.49 14.64
N LEU A 12 -30.94 -16.58 14.80
CA LEU A 12 -32.16 -16.82 15.59
C LEU A 12 -33.03 -17.96 15.00
N PHE A 13 -33.02 -18.14 13.71
CA PHE A 13 -33.73 -19.25 13.03
C PHE A 13 -32.85 -20.49 12.78
N GLY A 14 -31.69 -20.59 13.43
CA GLY A 14 -30.78 -21.71 13.29
C GLY A 14 -30.02 -21.79 11.95
N GLY A 15 -30.00 -20.67 11.21
CA GLY A 15 -29.26 -20.54 9.96
C GLY A 15 -27.79 -20.17 10.16
N ILE A 16 -26.99 -20.33 9.11
CA ILE A 16 -25.59 -19.91 9.07
C ILE A 16 -25.48 -18.43 8.65
N PRO A 17 -24.39 -17.73 9.03
CA PRO A 17 -24.12 -16.39 8.51
C PRO A 17 -24.00 -16.39 6.99
N ALA A 18 -24.58 -15.36 6.36
CA ALA A 18 -24.57 -15.19 4.92
C ALA A 18 -24.00 -13.84 4.53
N THR A 19 -23.36 -13.77 3.38
CA THR A 19 -22.90 -12.53 2.77
C THR A 19 -23.78 -12.12 1.59
N GLY A 20 -23.61 -10.89 1.10
CA GLY A 20 -24.32 -10.42 -0.09
C GLY A 20 -23.97 -11.26 -1.33
N ALA A 21 -24.98 -11.67 -2.08
CA ALA A 21 -24.82 -12.49 -3.28
C ALA A 21 -24.26 -11.65 -4.43
N ILE A 22 -22.97 -11.77 -4.75
CA ILE A 22 -22.32 -11.00 -5.82
C ILE A 22 -22.81 -11.44 -7.19
N ALA A 23 -22.72 -12.74 -7.50
CA ALA A 23 -23.08 -13.31 -8.80
C ALA A 23 -24.55 -13.09 -9.18
N ARG A 24 -25.46 -13.37 -8.24
CA ARG A 24 -26.91 -13.20 -8.44
C ARG A 24 -27.29 -11.74 -8.59
N THR A 25 -26.65 -10.84 -7.82
CA THR A 25 -26.87 -9.40 -7.94
C THR A 25 -26.38 -8.88 -9.29
N ALA A 26 -25.20 -9.29 -9.75
CA ALA A 26 -24.68 -8.93 -11.06
C ALA A 26 -25.58 -9.43 -12.20
N ALA A 27 -26.07 -10.67 -12.11
CA ALA A 27 -27.03 -11.21 -13.07
C ALA A 27 -28.36 -10.43 -13.08
N ASN A 28 -28.87 -10.07 -11.90
CA ASN A 28 -30.08 -9.26 -11.78
C ASN A 28 -29.93 -7.88 -12.42
N ILE A 29 -28.81 -7.20 -12.18
CA ILE A 29 -28.50 -5.89 -12.77
C ILE A 29 -28.38 -6.00 -14.30
N LYS A 30 -27.68 -7.01 -14.81
CA LYS A 30 -27.55 -7.27 -16.27
C LYS A 30 -28.91 -7.52 -16.95
N ASN A 31 -29.85 -8.09 -16.21
CA ASN A 31 -31.22 -8.33 -16.71
C ASN A 31 -32.20 -7.19 -16.39
N GLY A 32 -31.70 -6.02 -16.02
CA GLY A 32 -32.51 -4.80 -15.85
C GLY A 32 -33.06 -4.56 -14.43
N GLY A 33 -32.69 -5.37 -13.46
CA GLY A 33 -33.06 -5.15 -12.05
C GLY A 33 -32.38 -3.90 -11.48
N ARG A 34 -33.20 -2.97 -10.96
CA ARG A 34 -32.71 -1.67 -10.43
C ARG A 34 -33.07 -1.40 -8.98
N THR A 35 -33.84 -2.28 -8.37
CA THR A 35 -34.38 -2.06 -7.03
C THR A 35 -34.15 -3.25 -6.10
N PRO A 36 -34.08 -3.02 -4.76
CA PRO A 36 -33.99 -4.10 -3.77
C PRO A 36 -35.19 -5.05 -3.79
N ILE A 37 -36.32 -4.64 -4.37
CA ILE A 37 -37.55 -5.42 -4.46
C ILE A 37 -37.32 -6.75 -5.18
N ALA A 38 -36.47 -6.75 -6.23
CA ALA A 38 -36.12 -7.99 -6.94
C ALA A 38 -35.48 -9.04 -6.00
N GLY A 39 -34.61 -8.60 -5.05
CA GLY A 39 -34.03 -9.47 -4.04
C GLY A 39 -35.07 -9.99 -3.02
N MET A 40 -36.02 -9.15 -2.62
CA MET A 40 -37.11 -9.56 -1.73
C MET A 40 -38.02 -10.61 -2.40
N VAL A 41 -38.43 -10.36 -3.65
CA VAL A 41 -39.22 -11.33 -4.44
C VAL A 41 -38.44 -12.64 -4.60
N HIS A 42 -37.16 -12.57 -4.90
CA HIS A 42 -36.29 -13.75 -4.98
C HIS A 42 -36.31 -14.59 -3.70
N SER A 43 -36.21 -13.95 -2.52
CA SER A 43 -36.24 -14.62 -1.23
C SER A 43 -37.58 -15.29 -0.96
N VAL A 44 -38.69 -14.62 -1.27
CA VAL A 44 -40.05 -15.18 -1.15
C VAL A 44 -40.26 -16.37 -2.07
N VAL A 45 -39.81 -16.26 -3.31
CA VAL A 45 -39.89 -17.38 -4.29
C VAL A 45 -39.06 -18.56 -3.83
N LEU A 46 -37.87 -18.36 -3.32
CA LEU A 46 -37.01 -19.43 -2.76
C LEU A 46 -37.70 -20.13 -1.58
N LEU A 47 -38.31 -19.35 -0.67
CA LEU A 47 -39.07 -19.91 0.46
C LEU A 47 -40.23 -20.76 -0.02
N LEU A 48 -40.98 -20.28 -1.02
CA LEU A 48 -42.09 -21.02 -1.63
C LEU A 48 -41.62 -22.30 -2.30
N ILE A 49 -40.48 -22.27 -3.02
CA ILE A 49 -39.89 -23.47 -3.62
C ILE A 49 -39.50 -24.45 -2.51
N LEU A 50 -38.89 -24.01 -1.45
CA LEU A 50 -38.45 -24.86 -0.34
C LEU A 50 -39.65 -25.54 0.34
N VAL A 51 -40.72 -24.81 0.60
CA VAL A 51 -41.86 -25.35 1.36
C VAL A 51 -42.82 -26.18 0.50
N VAL A 52 -43.07 -25.76 -0.75
CA VAL A 52 -44.12 -26.37 -1.60
C VAL A 52 -43.53 -27.17 -2.76
N LEU A 53 -42.49 -26.66 -3.42
CA LEU A 53 -41.97 -27.22 -4.68
C LEU A 53 -40.74 -28.11 -4.49
N MET A 54 -40.28 -28.37 -3.27
CA MET A 54 -39.08 -29.19 -3.01
C MET A 54 -39.16 -30.58 -3.67
N PRO A 55 -40.28 -31.32 -3.63
CA PRO A 55 -40.38 -32.61 -4.30
C PRO A 55 -40.16 -32.53 -5.83
N TYR A 56 -40.60 -31.45 -6.46
CA TYR A 56 -40.39 -31.21 -7.90
C TYR A 56 -38.98 -30.71 -8.21
N ALA A 57 -38.40 -29.90 -7.33
CA ALA A 57 -37.03 -29.42 -7.46
C ALA A 57 -36.01 -30.58 -7.40
N ALA A 58 -36.29 -31.63 -6.64
CA ALA A 58 -35.48 -32.85 -6.59
C ALA A 58 -35.42 -33.64 -7.91
N LEU A 59 -36.38 -33.42 -8.82
CA LEU A 59 -36.38 -34.04 -10.14
C LEU A 59 -35.48 -33.34 -11.18
N ILE A 60 -34.88 -32.20 -10.82
CA ILE A 60 -33.97 -31.47 -11.72
C ILE A 60 -32.67 -32.28 -11.88
N PRO A 61 -32.33 -32.70 -13.11
CA PRO A 61 -31.09 -33.46 -13.35
C PRO A 61 -29.84 -32.65 -13.04
N MET A 62 -28.86 -33.23 -12.36
CA MET A 62 -27.58 -32.60 -12.08
C MET A 62 -26.86 -31.98 -13.28
N PRO A 63 -26.91 -32.61 -14.49
CA PRO A 63 -26.30 -31.97 -15.67
C PRO A 63 -26.91 -30.61 -16.06
N VAL A 64 -28.20 -30.39 -15.80
CA VAL A 64 -28.83 -29.09 -16.05
C VAL A 64 -28.29 -28.02 -15.10
N ILE A 65 -28.13 -28.35 -13.83
CA ILE A 65 -27.54 -27.46 -12.84
C ILE A 65 -26.09 -27.15 -13.23
N ALA A 66 -25.31 -28.14 -13.63
CA ALA A 66 -23.96 -27.97 -14.11
C ALA A 66 -23.88 -27.02 -15.33
N ALA A 67 -24.77 -27.22 -16.32
CA ALA A 67 -24.82 -26.35 -17.50
C ALA A 67 -25.12 -24.89 -17.14
N ILE A 68 -26.04 -24.64 -16.20
CA ILE A 68 -26.35 -23.31 -15.71
C ILE A 68 -25.13 -22.69 -15.01
N LEU A 69 -24.44 -23.45 -14.17
CA LEU A 69 -23.23 -22.97 -13.49
C LEU A 69 -22.10 -22.62 -14.46
N PHE A 70 -21.92 -23.43 -15.53
CA PHE A 70 -20.97 -23.10 -16.60
C PHE A 70 -21.31 -21.78 -17.31
N MET A 71 -22.58 -21.57 -17.62
CA MET A 71 -23.02 -20.32 -18.26
C MET A 71 -22.85 -19.10 -17.32
N VAL A 72 -23.12 -19.28 -16.04
CA VAL A 72 -22.88 -18.22 -15.03
C VAL A 72 -21.41 -17.92 -14.92
N ALA A 73 -20.54 -18.92 -14.80
CA ALA A 73 -19.10 -18.76 -14.75
C ALA A 73 -18.55 -18.03 -15.99
N TYR A 74 -19.00 -18.44 -17.19
CA TYR A 74 -18.61 -17.78 -18.45
C TYR A 74 -19.03 -16.31 -18.48
N ASN A 75 -20.24 -15.99 -18.06
CA ASN A 75 -20.76 -14.62 -18.03
C ASN A 75 -20.11 -13.73 -16.98
N MET A 76 -19.56 -14.33 -15.92
CA MET A 76 -18.83 -13.62 -14.85
C MET A 76 -17.35 -13.48 -15.13
N CYS A 77 -16.79 -14.37 -15.96
CA CYS A 77 -15.37 -14.37 -16.28
C CYS A 77 -15.04 -13.18 -17.19
N ASP A 78 -14.29 -12.21 -16.67
CA ASP A 78 -13.79 -11.07 -17.45
C ASP A 78 -12.37 -11.35 -17.95
N ILE A 79 -12.28 -12.26 -18.94
CA ILE A 79 -11.00 -12.66 -19.54
C ILE A 79 -10.26 -11.46 -20.13
N LYS A 80 -10.99 -10.50 -20.70
CA LYS A 80 -10.37 -9.31 -21.34
C LYS A 80 -9.64 -8.46 -20.29
N THR A 81 -10.29 -8.17 -19.17
CA THR A 81 -9.69 -7.41 -18.08
C THR A 81 -8.52 -8.19 -17.46
N PHE A 82 -8.64 -9.49 -17.24
CA PHE A 82 -7.56 -10.32 -16.73
C PHE A 82 -6.31 -10.27 -17.63
N VAL A 83 -6.47 -10.48 -18.93
CA VAL A 83 -5.36 -10.43 -19.90
C VAL A 83 -4.77 -9.02 -19.98
N ASN A 84 -5.60 -7.99 -19.92
CA ASN A 84 -5.12 -6.62 -19.92
C ASN A 84 -4.29 -6.31 -18.67
N LEU A 85 -4.75 -6.70 -17.48
CA LEU A 85 -3.99 -6.56 -16.24
C LEU A 85 -2.64 -7.28 -16.31
N CYS A 86 -2.61 -8.50 -16.84
CA CYS A 86 -1.36 -9.24 -17.04
C CYS A 86 -0.37 -8.54 -18.00
N LYS A 87 -0.87 -7.68 -18.90
CA LYS A 87 0.00 -6.95 -19.86
C LYS A 87 0.44 -5.58 -19.38
N THR A 88 -0.40 -4.89 -18.61
CA THR A 88 -0.21 -3.48 -18.25
C THR A 88 0.23 -3.25 -16.82
N SER A 89 -0.02 -4.20 -15.92
CA SER A 89 0.30 -4.04 -14.50
C SER A 89 1.80 -4.27 -14.22
N PRO A 90 2.32 -3.69 -13.13
CA PRO A 90 3.66 -3.99 -12.64
C PRO A 90 3.84 -5.47 -12.35
N LYS A 91 5.08 -5.97 -12.48
CA LYS A 91 5.39 -7.40 -12.26
C LYS A 91 4.95 -7.91 -10.89
N SER A 92 5.04 -7.10 -9.85
CA SER A 92 4.56 -7.43 -8.51
C SER A 92 3.06 -7.76 -8.48
N ASP A 93 2.25 -6.93 -9.14
CA ASP A 93 0.81 -7.08 -9.16
C ASP A 93 0.38 -8.29 -10.00
N ILE A 94 1.12 -8.56 -11.10
CA ILE A 94 0.91 -9.77 -11.91
C ILE A 94 1.21 -11.04 -11.10
N ILE A 95 2.28 -11.04 -10.30
CA ILE A 95 2.62 -12.19 -9.44
C ILE A 95 1.48 -12.44 -8.43
N VAL A 96 0.98 -11.39 -7.78
CA VAL A 96 -0.15 -11.53 -6.84
C VAL A 96 -1.38 -12.06 -7.56
N LEU A 97 -1.74 -11.48 -8.70
CA LEU A 97 -2.92 -11.87 -9.50
C LEU A 97 -2.87 -13.34 -9.89
N VAL A 98 -1.75 -13.76 -10.50
CA VAL A 98 -1.59 -15.15 -10.97
C VAL A 98 -1.51 -16.13 -9.81
N SER A 99 -0.76 -15.81 -8.76
CA SER A 99 -0.64 -16.67 -7.57
C SER A 99 -2.01 -16.86 -6.89
N THR A 100 -2.77 -15.78 -6.69
CA THR A 100 -4.09 -15.85 -6.07
C THR A 100 -5.05 -16.67 -6.95
N PHE A 101 -5.01 -16.47 -8.27
CA PHE A 101 -5.82 -17.28 -9.19
C PHE A 101 -5.48 -18.76 -9.11
N VAL A 102 -4.21 -19.13 -9.17
CA VAL A 102 -3.77 -20.54 -9.08
C VAL A 102 -4.16 -21.15 -7.74
N LEU A 103 -3.92 -20.42 -6.63
CA LEU A 103 -4.30 -20.91 -5.30
C LEU A 103 -5.80 -21.11 -5.14
N THR A 104 -6.62 -20.24 -5.74
CA THR A 104 -8.07 -20.39 -5.72
C THR A 104 -8.52 -21.66 -6.46
N VAL A 105 -7.84 -22.01 -7.56
CA VAL A 105 -8.18 -23.19 -8.36
C VAL A 105 -7.68 -24.49 -7.73
N VAL A 106 -6.48 -24.47 -7.14
CA VAL A 106 -5.81 -25.68 -6.60
C VAL A 106 -6.26 -26.01 -5.18
N PHE A 107 -6.45 -25.00 -4.36
CA PHE A 107 -6.85 -25.16 -2.95
C PHE A 107 -8.29 -24.69 -2.75
N ASP A 108 -8.45 -23.48 -2.23
CA ASP A 108 -9.75 -22.83 -2.05
C ASP A 108 -9.59 -21.30 -2.00
N LEU A 109 -10.73 -20.62 -1.93
CA LEU A 109 -10.78 -19.16 -1.89
C LEU A 109 -10.16 -18.57 -0.62
N VAL A 110 -10.26 -19.26 0.53
CA VAL A 110 -9.77 -18.75 1.82
C VAL A 110 -8.26 -18.71 1.82
N VAL A 111 -7.62 -19.84 1.48
CA VAL A 111 -6.15 -19.93 1.34
C VAL A 111 -5.63 -18.92 0.32
N ALA A 112 -6.32 -18.77 -0.82
CA ALA A 112 -5.92 -17.83 -1.84
C ALA A 112 -5.94 -16.37 -1.34
N ILE A 113 -6.95 -15.99 -0.57
CA ILE A 113 -7.05 -14.64 0.01
C ILE A 113 -5.97 -14.41 1.06
N GLU A 114 -5.75 -15.36 1.97
CA GLU A 114 -4.75 -15.23 3.03
C GLU A 114 -3.34 -15.06 2.45
N VAL A 115 -2.94 -15.97 1.57
CA VAL A 115 -1.63 -15.92 0.90
C VAL A 115 -1.53 -14.71 -0.02
N GLY A 116 -2.60 -14.37 -0.75
CA GLY A 116 -2.66 -13.23 -1.65
C GLY A 116 -2.47 -11.90 -0.92
N ILE A 117 -3.10 -11.70 0.22
CA ILE A 117 -2.95 -10.49 1.04
C ILE A 117 -1.52 -10.39 1.59
N LEU A 118 -0.96 -11.49 2.12
CA LEU A 118 0.41 -11.50 2.63
C LEU A 118 1.42 -11.17 1.53
N LEU A 119 1.28 -11.80 0.37
CA LEU A 119 2.15 -11.56 -0.78
C LEU A 119 2.03 -10.12 -1.28
N ALA A 120 0.82 -9.59 -1.39
CA ALA A 120 0.57 -8.21 -1.79
C ALA A 120 1.19 -7.22 -0.81
N ALA A 121 1.07 -7.46 0.51
CA ALA A 121 1.66 -6.61 1.54
C ALA A 121 3.19 -6.60 1.46
N ILE A 122 3.83 -7.76 1.30
CA ILE A 122 5.29 -7.88 1.17
C ILE A 122 5.79 -7.15 -0.08
N LEU A 123 5.14 -7.36 -1.22
CA LEU A 123 5.53 -6.73 -2.48
C LEU A 123 5.26 -5.23 -2.47
N PHE A 124 4.21 -4.78 -1.80
CA PHE A 124 3.94 -3.36 -1.57
C PHE A 124 5.03 -2.70 -0.72
N MET A 125 5.44 -3.34 0.40
CA MET A 125 6.53 -2.85 1.24
C MET A 125 7.84 -2.73 0.45
N LYS A 126 8.17 -3.75 -0.36
CA LYS A 126 9.33 -3.71 -1.23
C LYS A 126 9.26 -2.53 -2.22
N ARG A 127 8.13 -2.36 -2.89
CA ARG A 127 7.92 -1.27 -3.85
C ARG A 127 8.05 0.11 -3.19
N MET A 128 7.51 0.28 -1.97
CA MET A 128 7.68 1.54 -1.23
C MET A 128 9.14 1.80 -0.85
N SER A 129 9.90 0.75 -0.53
CA SER A 129 11.34 0.87 -0.30
C SER A 129 12.12 1.25 -1.57
N ASP A 130 11.72 0.73 -2.71
CA ASP A 130 12.41 1.00 -3.99
C ASP A 130 12.18 2.45 -4.47
N VAL A 131 11.02 3.05 -4.18
CA VAL A 131 10.67 4.43 -4.53
C VAL A 131 11.41 5.46 -3.67
N THR A 132 11.86 5.08 -2.47
CA THR A 132 12.63 5.99 -1.62
C THR A 132 14.04 6.12 -2.16
N GLU A 133 14.52 7.35 -2.36
CA GLU A 133 15.86 7.65 -2.84
C GLU A 133 16.59 8.56 -1.85
N VAL A 134 17.90 8.37 -1.73
CA VAL A 134 18.81 9.22 -0.96
C VAL A 134 19.91 9.64 -1.91
N GLU A 135 19.85 10.88 -2.35
CA GLU A 135 20.78 11.43 -3.33
C GLU A 135 21.64 12.53 -2.72
N GLY A 136 22.95 12.43 -2.93
CA GLY A 136 23.88 13.51 -2.61
C GLY A 136 23.81 14.59 -3.70
N TRP A 137 23.68 15.84 -3.27
CA TRP A 137 23.81 16.95 -4.19
C TRP A 137 25.25 17.04 -4.69
N LYS A 138 25.41 16.84 -5.98
CA LYS A 138 26.67 17.10 -6.65
C LYS A 138 26.70 18.55 -7.10
N TYR A 139 27.89 19.14 -7.08
CA TYR A 139 28.17 20.37 -7.80
C TYR A 139 27.75 20.16 -9.26
N VAL A 140 26.70 20.80 -9.72
CA VAL A 140 26.30 20.77 -11.13
C VAL A 140 26.84 22.04 -11.76
N ASP A 141 27.68 21.87 -12.77
CA ASP A 141 28.17 22.97 -13.63
C ASP A 141 26.98 23.74 -14.26
N GLU A 142 27.19 25.03 -14.53
CA GLU A 142 26.24 26.08 -14.83
C GLU A 142 25.31 25.86 -16.07
N ASP A 143 25.28 24.72 -16.74
CA ASP A 143 24.73 24.62 -18.08
C ASP A 143 23.37 23.91 -18.25
N ASP A 144 22.71 23.42 -17.22
CA ASP A 144 21.44 22.71 -17.39
C ASP A 144 20.31 23.21 -16.44
N ASP A 145 19.33 23.86 -17.05
CA ASP A 145 17.96 24.15 -16.61
C ASP A 145 17.76 25.19 -15.48
N ALA A 146 17.31 26.38 -15.86
CA ALA A 146 17.04 27.54 -14.99
C ALA A 146 15.93 27.32 -13.92
N ASP A 147 15.22 26.21 -13.96
CA ASP A 147 14.13 25.87 -13.03
C ASP A 147 14.50 24.77 -12.03
N SER A 148 15.68 24.14 -12.13
CA SER A 148 16.13 23.17 -11.16
C SER A 148 16.71 23.87 -9.93
N LEU A 149 16.23 23.50 -8.75
CA LEU A 149 16.76 23.92 -7.43
C LEU A 149 18.24 23.53 -7.19
N ALA A 150 18.87 22.90 -8.19
CA ALA A 150 20.26 22.47 -8.20
C ALA A 150 21.27 23.62 -8.42
N LEU A 151 20.84 24.83 -8.68
CA LEU A 151 21.67 26.03 -8.95
C LEU A 151 22.21 26.74 -7.69
N ARG A 152 22.11 26.12 -6.49
CA ARG A 152 22.68 26.71 -5.30
C ARG A 152 24.09 26.20 -5.09
N VAL A 153 25.02 27.12 -5.04
CA VAL A 153 26.42 26.83 -4.68
C VAL A 153 26.44 26.25 -3.25
N VAL A 154 26.69 24.96 -3.14
CA VAL A 154 26.90 24.32 -1.85
C VAL A 154 28.34 24.63 -1.41
N PRO A 155 28.56 25.27 -0.25
CA PRO A 155 29.92 25.53 0.24
C PRO A 155 30.73 24.24 0.37
N ASP A 156 32.04 24.28 0.06
CA ASP A 156 32.93 23.12 0.05
C ASP A 156 33.02 22.35 1.38
N HIS A 157 32.66 22.99 2.49
CA HIS A 157 32.69 22.39 3.82
C HIS A 157 31.36 21.71 4.20
N ILE A 158 30.32 21.79 3.34
CA ILE A 158 28.98 21.20 3.56
C ILE A 158 28.74 20.06 2.57
N THR A 159 28.12 18.99 3.04
CA THR A 159 27.55 17.95 2.20
C THR A 159 26.04 17.97 2.37
N VAL A 160 25.30 17.97 1.26
CA VAL A 160 23.84 17.94 1.28
C VAL A 160 23.36 16.61 0.70
N TYR A 161 22.48 15.93 1.41
CA TYR A 161 21.72 14.79 0.89
C TYR A 161 20.25 15.11 0.92
N GLU A 162 19.60 14.88 -0.20
CA GLU A 162 18.15 14.93 -0.30
C GLU A 162 17.56 13.53 -0.16
N ILE A 163 16.56 13.41 0.70
CA ILE A 163 15.82 12.17 0.92
C ILE A 163 14.44 12.35 0.31
N SER A 164 14.12 11.51 -0.67
CA SER A 164 12.84 11.51 -1.36
C SER A 164 12.08 10.23 -1.06
N GLY A 165 10.81 10.38 -0.65
CA GLY A 165 9.93 9.27 -0.33
C GLY A 165 9.86 8.91 1.17
N PRO A 166 8.95 8.02 1.54
CA PRO A 166 8.76 7.62 2.93
C PRO A 166 9.89 6.72 3.41
N LEU A 167 10.42 6.99 4.60
CA LEU A 167 11.48 6.22 5.24
C LEU A 167 10.89 5.13 6.13
N PHE A 168 10.61 3.98 5.55
CA PHE A 168 10.18 2.79 6.27
C PHE A 168 11.25 1.71 6.26
N PHE A 169 11.06 0.66 7.04
CA PHE A 169 11.94 -0.48 7.28
C PHE A 169 12.87 -0.84 6.09
N GLY A 170 12.33 -1.01 4.87
CA GLY A 170 13.15 -1.39 3.70
C GLY A 170 14.00 -0.26 3.10
N ALA A 171 13.65 1.01 3.36
CA ALA A 171 14.36 2.19 2.85
C ALA A 171 15.31 2.81 3.88
N ALA A 172 15.11 2.51 5.16
CA ALA A 172 15.86 3.11 6.24
C ALA A 172 17.38 2.85 6.16
N ASP A 173 17.79 1.70 5.62
CA ASP A 173 19.21 1.36 5.44
C ASP A 173 19.92 2.24 4.40
N LYS A 174 19.16 2.95 3.55
CA LYS A 174 19.75 3.90 2.60
C LYS A 174 20.39 5.09 3.31
N ILE A 175 19.90 5.45 4.50
CA ILE A 175 20.49 6.50 5.35
C ILE A 175 21.91 6.10 5.79
N LEU A 176 22.12 4.83 6.13
CA LEU A 176 23.44 4.34 6.59
C LEU A 176 24.48 4.27 5.46
N LYS A 177 24.05 4.38 4.20
CA LYS A 177 24.94 4.45 3.04
C LYS A 177 25.45 5.85 2.73
N ILE A 178 24.99 6.86 3.48
CA ILE A 178 25.48 8.22 3.35
C ILE A 178 26.98 8.23 3.67
N THR A 179 27.76 8.68 2.70
CA THR A 179 29.23 8.76 2.88
C THR A 179 29.57 10.02 3.69
N LEU A 180 30.15 9.80 4.85
CA LEU A 180 30.66 10.88 5.70
C LEU A 180 32.10 11.22 5.27
N ASP A 181 32.26 12.33 4.56
CA ASP A 181 33.56 12.85 4.18
C ASP A 181 34.17 13.64 5.35
N GLU A 182 35.25 13.15 5.94
CA GLU A 182 35.96 13.78 7.08
C GLU A 182 36.55 15.14 6.75
N LYS A 183 36.68 15.51 5.48
CA LYS A 183 37.10 16.84 5.06
C LYS A 183 35.98 17.88 5.19
N ARG A 184 34.75 17.46 5.33
CA ARG A 184 33.56 18.32 5.43
C ARG A 184 33.08 18.39 6.87
N ARG A 185 32.72 19.59 7.29
CA ARG A 185 32.36 19.86 8.69
C ARG A 185 30.89 19.75 8.98
N CYS A 186 30.06 19.78 7.92
CA CYS A 186 28.61 19.78 8.05
C CYS A 186 27.95 18.82 7.07
N LEU A 187 26.96 18.08 7.56
CA LEU A 187 26.06 17.24 6.79
C LEU A 187 24.63 17.76 6.91
N VAL A 188 24.04 18.18 5.82
CA VAL A 188 22.65 18.63 5.75
C VAL A 188 21.78 17.53 5.15
N LEU A 189 20.75 17.12 5.88
CA LEU A 189 19.71 16.21 5.40
C LEU A 189 18.45 16.99 5.04
N ARG A 190 18.15 17.07 3.76
CA ARG A 190 16.91 17.68 3.26
C ARG A 190 15.80 16.66 3.26
N MET A 191 14.74 16.90 4.06
CA MET A 191 13.65 15.97 4.28
C MET A 191 12.30 16.45 3.70
N ARG A 192 12.32 17.40 2.76
CA ARG A 192 11.10 18.01 2.18
C ARG A 192 10.15 16.97 1.61
N SER A 193 10.69 15.95 0.95
CA SER A 193 9.93 14.90 0.28
C SER A 193 9.67 13.67 1.17
N VAL A 194 10.11 13.71 2.44
CA VAL A 194 9.88 12.63 3.42
C VAL A 194 8.52 12.83 4.06
N SER A 195 7.54 12.04 3.66
CA SER A 195 6.17 12.12 4.18
C SER A 195 5.98 11.43 5.52
N ALA A 196 6.75 10.38 5.79
CA ALA A 196 6.65 9.60 7.02
C ALA A 196 7.96 8.84 7.32
N ILE A 197 8.21 8.63 8.63
CA ILE A 197 9.30 7.78 9.14
C ILE A 197 8.74 6.78 10.15
N ASP A 198 9.37 5.61 10.22
CA ASP A 198 9.06 4.57 11.23
C ASP A 198 10.18 4.46 12.28
N ALA A 199 10.01 3.52 13.22
CA ALA A 199 10.98 3.28 14.28
C ALA A 199 12.36 2.84 13.76
N THR A 200 12.42 2.11 12.64
CA THR A 200 13.69 1.67 12.03
C THR A 200 14.43 2.86 11.41
N ALA A 201 13.71 3.73 10.70
CA ALA A 201 14.30 4.96 10.17
C ALA A 201 14.81 5.87 11.29
N MET A 202 14.05 5.97 12.40
CA MET A 202 14.46 6.76 13.56
C MET A 202 15.77 6.23 14.16
N HIS A 203 15.87 4.90 14.37
CA HIS A 203 17.10 4.26 14.85
C HIS A 203 18.30 4.52 13.92
N ASN A 204 18.09 4.44 12.59
CA ASN A 204 19.17 4.70 11.64
C ASN A 204 19.59 6.17 11.57
N LEU A 205 18.66 7.12 11.82
CA LEU A 205 18.99 8.53 11.98
C LEU A 205 19.81 8.79 13.26
N GLU A 206 19.46 8.11 14.36
CA GLU A 206 20.25 8.19 15.61
C GLU A 206 21.67 7.67 15.39
N LYS A 207 21.81 6.53 14.72
CA LYS A 207 23.12 5.95 14.40
C LYS A 207 23.94 6.87 13.49
N LEU A 208 23.31 7.45 12.47
CA LEU A 208 23.98 8.45 11.62
C LEU A 208 24.46 9.66 12.43
N TYR A 209 23.62 10.15 13.36
CA TYR A 209 24.01 11.26 14.25
C TYR A 209 25.20 10.90 15.13
N GLU A 210 25.22 9.70 15.72
CA GLU A 210 26.36 9.23 16.52
C GLU A 210 27.64 9.11 15.69
N ASP A 211 27.55 8.66 14.46
CA ASP A 211 28.69 8.56 13.56
C ASP A 211 29.18 9.94 13.10
N CYS A 212 28.27 10.89 12.90
CA CYS A 212 28.62 12.30 12.66
C CYS A 212 29.37 12.89 13.87
N GLN A 213 28.87 12.65 15.08
CA GLN A 213 29.50 13.13 16.31
C GLN A 213 30.93 12.57 16.49
N LYS A 214 31.14 11.28 16.27
CA LYS A 214 32.45 10.63 16.33
C LYS A 214 33.46 11.25 15.35
N LYS A 215 32.98 11.74 14.21
CA LYS A 215 33.82 12.36 13.16
C LYS A 215 33.88 13.87 13.25
N GLY A 216 33.24 14.49 14.25
CA GLY A 216 33.21 15.94 14.43
C GLY A 216 32.43 16.67 13.32
N ILE A 217 31.44 15.98 12.69
CA ILE A 217 30.58 16.52 11.65
C ILE A 217 29.26 16.98 12.28
N GLN A 218 28.87 18.22 12.03
CA GLN A 218 27.58 18.75 12.46
C GLN A 218 26.48 18.20 11.55
N LEU A 219 25.42 17.63 12.13
CA LEU A 219 24.25 17.15 11.41
C LEU A 219 23.12 18.18 11.49
N ILE A 220 22.65 18.65 10.34
CA ILE A 220 21.56 19.62 10.22
C ILE A 220 20.42 18.99 9.41
N PHE A 221 19.18 19.27 9.83
CA PHE A 221 17.98 18.86 9.14
C PHE A 221 17.27 20.07 8.51
N SER A 222 16.80 19.89 7.27
CA SER A 222 16.06 20.94 6.56
C SER A 222 14.72 20.42 6.06
N HIS A 223 13.67 21.24 6.18
CA HIS A 223 12.31 20.93 5.71
C HIS A 223 11.74 19.61 6.30
N VAL A 224 11.79 19.43 7.61
CA VAL A 224 11.19 18.27 8.26
C VAL A 224 9.67 18.43 8.30
N ASN A 225 8.93 17.49 7.69
CA ASN A 225 7.47 17.47 7.67
C ASN A 225 6.88 17.13 9.05
N GLU A 226 5.58 17.35 9.21
CA GLU A 226 4.87 17.21 10.48
C GLU A 226 4.97 15.81 11.11
N GLN A 227 4.80 14.74 10.31
CA GLN A 227 4.86 13.36 10.84
C GLN A 227 6.28 12.98 11.26
N PRO A 228 7.34 13.15 10.44
CA PRO A 228 8.71 12.96 10.88
C PRO A 228 9.07 13.79 12.12
N TRP A 229 8.66 15.05 12.17
CA TRP A 229 8.89 15.92 13.33
C TRP A 229 8.31 15.33 14.62
N ARG A 230 7.03 14.95 14.60
CA ARG A 230 6.36 14.34 15.76
C ARG A 230 7.05 13.06 16.24
N VAL A 231 7.56 12.24 15.33
CA VAL A 231 8.28 11.01 15.68
C VAL A 231 9.63 11.33 16.30
N MET A 232 10.39 12.28 15.75
CA MET A 232 11.67 12.74 16.28
C MET A 232 11.52 13.36 17.66
N GLU A 233 10.52 14.22 17.85
CA GLU A 233 10.19 14.86 19.12
C GLU A 233 9.84 13.83 20.20
N LYS A 234 8.94 12.90 19.87
CA LYS A 234 8.52 11.83 20.79
C LYS A 234 9.66 10.93 21.26
N ASN A 235 10.69 10.76 20.41
CA ASN A 235 11.90 9.99 20.74
C ASN A 235 13.01 10.84 21.41
N GLY A 236 12.76 12.13 21.68
CA GLY A 236 13.77 13.02 22.26
C GLY A 236 14.95 13.34 21.33
N PHE A 237 14.83 13.01 20.04
CA PHE A 237 15.91 13.19 19.07
C PHE A 237 16.17 14.65 18.75
N ILE A 238 15.13 15.49 18.76
CA ILE A 238 15.24 16.92 18.53
C ILE A 238 16.08 17.59 19.63
N GLU A 239 15.85 17.18 20.88
CA GLU A 239 16.64 17.66 22.02
C GLU A 239 18.09 17.18 21.97
N LYS A 240 18.31 15.91 21.56
CA LYS A 240 19.63 15.28 21.43
C LYS A 240 20.49 15.96 20.35
N VAL A 241 19.91 16.31 19.22
CA VAL A 241 20.59 16.96 18.08
C VAL A 241 20.72 18.48 18.32
N GLY A 242 19.76 19.07 19.02
CA GLY A 242 19.63 20.50 19.26
C GLY A 242 18.65 21.16 18.27
N VAL A 243 17.72 21.94 18.80
CA VAL A 243 16.64 22.58 17.99
C VAL A 243 17.22 23.49 16.91
N ASP A 244 18.33 24.13 17.16
CA ASP A 244 19.02 25.04 16.23
C ASP A 244 19.54 24.32 14.97
N ASN A 245 19.68 23.00 15.00
CA ASN A 245 20.06 22.19 13.86
C ASN A 245 18.88 21.76 12.98
N PHE A 246 17.67 22.26 13.26
CA PHE A 246 16.48 22.02 12.45
C PHE A 246 16.03 23.31 11.75
N CYS A 247 16.31 23.41 10.47
CA CYS A 247 16.02 24.59 9.66
C CYS A 247 14.73 24.44 8.87
N ALA A 248 13.93 25.52 8.79
CA ALA A 248 12.71 25.52 7.97
C ALA A 248 13.05 25.48 6.47
N HIS A 249 14.16 26.11 6.07
CA HIS A 249 14.60 26.20 4.69
C HIS A 249 16.05 25.75 4.52
N ILE A 250 16.37 25.23 3.34
CA ILE A 250 17.74 24.79 3.01
C ILE A 250 18.72 25.96 3.04
N ASP A 251 18.27 27.17 2.71
CA ASP A 251 19.12 28.37 2.72
C ASP A 251 19.63 28.75 4.11
N ASP A 252 18.85 28.43 5.14
CA ASP A 252 19.26 28.66 6.53
C ASP A 252 20.25 27.60 7.00
N ALA A 253 20.16 26.38 6.44
CA ALA A 253 21.09 25.31 6.71
C ALA A 253 22.44 25.45 5.98
N LEU A 254 22.53 26.31 4.96
CA LEU A 254 23.75 26.56 4.18
C LEU A 254 24.53 27.83 4.64
N LYS A 255 23.98 28.58 5.59
CA LYS A 255 24.66 29.74 6.23
C LYS A 255 25.56 29.29 7.38
#